data_892fa6ee517f9ff5134d143e61599712
#
_entry.id   892fa6ee517f9ff5134d143e61599712
#
_cell.length_a   1.000
_cell.length_b   1.000
_cell.length_c   1.000
_cell.angle_alpha   90.00
_cell.angle_beta   90.00
_cell.angle_gamma   90.00
#
_symmetry.space_group_name_H-M   'P 1'
#
loop_
_entity.id
_entity.type
_entity.pdbx_description
1 polymer ?
#
loop_
_entity_poly.entity_id
_entity_poly.type
_entity_poly.pdbx_seq_one_letter_code
_entity_poly.pdbx_strand_id
1 'polypeptide(L)'
;SVGKMYQLLTSMRVQWFSAMMEAQGFPNKHQVMRLYCAHIAVMDGVQELAALAIRTCGGQSMLKSLPLERMYRDSRCGALMLPYTSEIMEDYLSVMSLYENEEIDHMPSDTVSARTSMWRSDTAPISS
;
A
#
# COMPACT_ATOMS: atom_id res chain seq x y z
N SER A 1 -7.45 21.08 7.66
CA SER A 1 -7.11 22.23 6.83
C SER A 1 -6.78 21.82 5.41
N VAL A 2 -6.94 22.73 4.49
CA VAL A 2 -6.63 22.49 3.07
C VAL A 2 -5.15 22.14 2.89
N GLY A 3 -4.28 22.81 3.65
CA GLY A 3 -2.84 22.52 3.61
C GLY A 3 -2.51 21.08 4.01
N LYS A 4 -3.16 20.56 5.03
CA LYS A 4 -2.96 19.17 5.45
C LYS A 4 -3.47 18.19 4.39
N MET A 5 -4.62 18.48 3.78
CA MET A 5 -5.16 17.67 2.70
C MET A 5 -4.23 17.63 1.49
N TYR A 6 -3.69 18.77 1.13
CA TYR A 6 -2.73 18.86 0.03
C TYR A 6 -1.46 18.06 0.32
N GLN A 7 -0.95 18.18 1.54
CA GLN A 7 0.24 17.44 1.97
C GLN A 7 0.01 15.92 1.91
N LEU A 8 -1.13 15.45 2.42
CA LEU A 8 -1.47 14.02 2.39
C LEU A 8 -1.57 13.51 0.95
N LEU A 9 -2.30 14.23 0.11
CA LEU A 9 -2.49 13.85 -1.29
C LEU A 9 -1.16 13.79 -2.04
N THR A 10 -0.32 14.79 -1.84
CA THR A 10 1.00 14.85 -2.49
C THR A 10 1.87 13.70 -2.03
N SER A 11 1.91 13.41 -0.73
CA SER A 11 2.70 12.30 -0.19
C SER A 11 2.25 10.95 -0.75
N MET A 12 0.95 10.72 -0.83
CA MET A 12 0.41 9.49 -1.41
C MET A 12 0.77 9.34 -2.88
N ARG A 13 0.65 10.42 -3.65
CA ARG A 13 0.97 10.42 -5.08
C ARG A 13 2.44 10.15 -5.32
N VAL A 14 3.32 10.83 -4.62
CA VAL A 14 4.77 10.66 -4.77
C VAL A 14 5.16 9.23 -4.43
N GLN A 15 4.67 8.71 -3.33
CA GLN A 15 5.00 7.35 -2.90
C GLN A 15 4.50 6.31 -3.90
N TRP A 16 3.26 6.47 -4.36
CA TRP A 16 2.67 5.54 -5.33
C TRP A 16 3.41 5.55 -6.67
N PHE A 17 3.65 6.73 -7.23
CA PHE A 17 4.36 6.85 -8.50
C PHE A 17 5.79 6.35 -8.42
N SER A 18 6.49 6.65 -7.34
CA SER A 18 7.86 6.16 -7.12
C SER A 18 7.90 4.63 -7.10
N ALA A 19 6.98 4.01 -6.35
CA ALA A 19 6.91 2.56 -6.26
C ALA A 19 6.56 1.92 -7.61
N MET A 20 5.62 2.51 -8.34
CA MET A 20 5.23 2.00 -9.66
C MET A 20 6.34 2.13 -10.70
N MET A 21 7.04 3.25 -10.72
CA MET A 21 8.14 3.46 -11.66
C MET A 21 9.29 2.50 -11.38
N GLU A 22 9.56 2.24 -10.11
CA GLU A 22 10.60 1.31 -9.69
C GLU A 22 10.27 -0.15 -10.04
N ALA A 23 9.00 -0.51 -9.96
CA ALA A 23 8.53 -1.89 -10.09
C ALA A 23 8.10 -2.26 -11.50
N GLN A 24 8.56 -1.54 -12.52
CA GLN A 24 8.21 -1.87 -13.89
C GLN A 24 8.77 -3.23 -14.31
N GLY A 25 7.97 -3.96 -15.07
CA GLY A 25 8.32 -5.32 -15.50
C GLY A 25 8.14 -6.33 -14.37
N PHE A 26 9.19 -7.07 -14.08
CA PHE A 26 9.18 -8.09 -13.04
C PHE A 26 9.95 -7.60 -11.81
N PRO A 27 9.28 -7.00 -10.83
CA PRO A 27 9.96 -6.43 -9.68
C PRO A 27 10.64 -7.50 -8.82
N ASN A 28 11.73 -7.11 -8.17
CA ASN A 28 12.36 -7.95 -7.16
C ASN A 28 11.67 -7.78 -5.79
N LYS A 29 12.13 -8.50 -4.79
CA LYS A 29 11.54 -8.48 -3.44
C LYS A 29 11.45 -7.07 -2.86
N HIS A 30 12.52 -6.28 -2.92
CA HIS A 30 12.55 -4.95 -2.33
C HIS A 30 11.58 -4.00 -3.04
N GLN A 31 11.45 -4.14 -4.35
CA GLN A 31 10.49 -3.36 -5.13
C GLN A 31 9.06 -3.72 -4.80
N VAL A 32 8.76 -5.00 -4.58
CA VAL A 32 7.45 -5.46 -4.14
C VAL A 32 7.13 -4.95 -2.74
N MET A 33 8.10 -4.97 -1.83
CA MET A 33 7.90 -4.42 -0.49
C MET A 33 7.54 -2.94 -0.53
N ARG A 34 8.19 -2.17 -1.39
CA ARG A 34 7.85 -0.75 -1.55
C ARG A 34 6.48 -0.53 -2.18
N LEU A 35 6.07 -1.43 -3.10
CA LEU A 35 4.70 -1.42 -3.62
C LEU A 35 3.68 -1.66 -2.51
N TYR A 36 3.91 -2.61 -1.63
CA TYR A 36 3.02 -2.89 -0.51
C TYR A 36 2.97 -1.70 0.46
N CYS A 37 4.11 -1.10 0.75
CA CYS A 37 4.14 0.12 1.57
C CYS A 37 3.33 1.25 0.93
N ALA A 38 3.46 1.46 -0.37
CA ALA A 38 2.70 2.47 -1.09
C ALA A 38 1.20 2.17 -1.07
N HIS A 39 0.83 0.90 -1.24
CA HIS A 39 -0.57 0.49 -1.18
C HIS A 39 -1.19 0.80 0.18
N ILE A 40 -0.53 0.40 1.25
CA ILE A 40 -1.00 0.67 2.62
C ILE A 40 -1.12 2.19 2.84
N ALA A 41 -0.10 2.94 2.45
CA ALA A 41 -0.10 4.39 2.62
C ALA A 41 -1.26 5.06 1.88
N VAL A 42 -1.57 4.61 0.66
CA VAL A 42 -2.68 5.16 -0.11
C VAL A 42 -4.03 4.76 0.50
N MET A 43 -4.21 3.50 0.85
CA MET A 43 -5.48 3.04 1.40
C MET A 43 -5.82 3.71 2.73
N ASP A 44 -4.85 3.81 3.63
CA ASP A 44 -5.04 4.47 4.91
C ASP A 44 -5.10 5.99 4.76
N GLY A 45 -4.26 6.55 3.90
CA GLY A 45 -4.20 7.99 3.66
C GLY A 45 -5.47 8.55 3.02
N VAL A 46 -6.11 7.79 2.13
CA VAL A 46 -7.38 8.21 1.51
C VAL A 46 -8.47 8.33 2.56
N GLN A 47 -8.53 7.44 3.53
CA GLN A 47 -9.49 7.53 4.64
C GLN A 47 -9.26 8.80 5.45
N GLU A 48 -8.02 9.08 5.81
CA GLU A 48 -7.67 10.29 6.56
C GLU A 48 -7.99 11.55 5.76
N LEU A 49 -7.67 11.56 4.47
CA LEU A 49 -7.96 12.69 3.59
C LEU A 49 -9.46 12.94 3.49
N ALA A 50 -10.26 11.90 3.30
CA ALA A 50 -11.70 12.02 3.21
C ALA A 50 -12.31 12.55 4.53
N ALA A 51 -11.81 12.07 5.68
CA ALA A 51 -12.25 12.55 6.99
C ALA A 51 -11.93 14.04 7.18
N LEU A 52 -10.74 14.47 6.76
CA LEU A 52 -10.37 15.89 6.82
C LEU A 52 -11.24 16.75 5.89
N ALA A 53 -11.56 16.24 4.71
CA ALA A 53 -12.44 16.94 3.78
C ALA A 53 -13.83 17.14 4.38
N ILE A 54 -14.39 16.12 5.04
CA ILE A 54 -15.69 16.23 5.72
C ILE A 54 -15.63 17.29 6.83
N ARG A 55 -14.59 17.29 7.62
CA ARG A 55 -14.42 18.31 8.67
C ARG A 55 -14.33 19.71 8.09
N THR A 56 -13.63 19.87 6.97
CA THR A 56 -13.46 21.18 6.34
C THR A 56 -14.75 21.67 5.73
N CYS A 57 -15.53 20.80 5.10
CA CYS A 57 -16.82 21.15 4.49
C CYS A 57 -17.94 21.29 5.52
N GLY A 58 -17.79 20.71 6.70
CA GLY A 58 -18.78 20.79 7.76
C GLY A 58 -20.02 19.93 7.51
N GLY A 59 -21.15 20.33 8.09
CA GLY A 59 -22.39 19.55 8.03
C GLY A 59 -22.95 19.32 6.64
N GLN A 60 -22.64 20.18 5.69
CA GLN A 60 -23.11 20.05 4.32
C GLN A 60 -22.52 18.82 3.63
N SER A 61 -21.36 18.34 4.08
CA SER A 61 -20.71 17.18 3.50
C SER A 61 -21.52 15.90 3.67
N MET A 62 -22.46 15.88 4.61
CA MET A 62 -23.32 14.72 4.86
C MET A 62 -24.55 14.66 3.94
N LEU A 63 -24.77 15.68 3.14
CA LEU A 63 -25.88 15.69 2.18
C LEU A 63 -25.60 14.73 1.02
N LYS A 64 -26.57 13.87 0.73
CA LYS A 64 -26.44 12.88 -0.35
C LYS A 64 -26.32 13.48 -1.74
N SER A 65 -26.66 14.76 -1.90
CA SER A 65 -26.49 15.48 -3.15
C SER A 65 -25.01 15.79 -3.47
N LEU A 66 -24.14 15.71 -2.44
CA LEU A 66 -22.71 15.92 -2.61
C LEU A 66 -21.97 14.56 -2.62
N PRO A 67 -20.92 14.42 -3.45
CA PRO A 67 -20.23 13.14 -3.57
C PRO A 67 -19.36 12.79 -2.37
N LEU A 68 -19.08 13.71 -1.46
CA LEU A 68 -18.08 13.54 -0.42
C LEU A 68 -18.44 12.44 0.59
N GLU A 69 -19.71 12.33 0.98
CA GLU A 69 -20.18 11.28 1.88
C GLU A 69 -19.95 9.90 1.26
N ARG A 70 -20.27 9.73 -0.01
CA ARG A 70 -20.04 8.47 -0.71
C ARG A 70 -18.56 8.18 -0.85
N MET A 71 -17.75 9.18 -1.19
CA MET A 71 -16.29 9.03 -1.28
C MET A 71 -15.69 8.58 0.05
N TYR A 72 -16.19 9.14 1.16
CA TYR A 72 -15.73 8.70 2.49
C TYR A 72 -16.08 7.25 2.75
N ARG A 73 -17.32 6.82 2.48
CA ARG A 73 -17.72 5.42 2.65
C ARG A 73 -16.87 4.49 1.75
N ASP A 74 -16.69 4.86 0.50
CA ASP A 74 -15.93 4.06 -0.46
C ASP A 74 -14.44 3.96 -0.07
N SER A 75 -13.87 5.04 0.47
CA SER A 75 -12.47 5.05 0.89
C SER A 75 -12.18 4.07 2.01
N ARG A 76 -13.15 3.78 2.86
CA ARG A 76 -12.97 2.82 3.95
C ARG A 76 -12.90 1.37 3.47
N CYS A 77 -13.42 1.08 2.29
CA CYS A 77 -13.44 -0.27 1.76
C CYS A 77 -12.05 -0.73 1.29
N GLY A 78 -11.21 0.18 0.81
CA GLY A 78 -9.93 -0.17 0.20
C GLY A 78 -9.02 -0.95 1.14
N ALA A 79 -8.92 -0.54 2.40
CA ALA A 79 -8.07 -1.20 3.38
C ALA A 79 -8.63 -2.53 3.89
N LEU A 80 -9.90 -2.80 3.61
CA LEU A 80 -10.62 -3.99 4.09
C LEU A 80 -10.85 -5.02 2.99
N MET A 81 -10.48 -4.74 1.75
CA MET A 81 -10.76 -5.63 0.63
C MET A 81 -9.76 -6.77 0.54
N LEU A 82 -10.27 -7.99 0.57
CA LEU A 82 -9.47 -9.18 0.31
C LEU A 82 -9.03 -9.22 -1.16
N PRO A 83 -7.86 -9.80 -1.46
CA PRO A 83 -6.94 -10.46 -0.54
C PRO A 83 -5.90 -9.51 0.09
N TYR A 84 -5.99 -8.22 -0.15
CA TYR A 84 -4.96 -7.26 0.21
C TYR A 84 -5.47 -6.25 1.24
N THR A 85 -5.95 -6.75 2.39
CA THR A 85 -6.20 -5.86 3.53
C THR A 85 -4.88 -5.29 4.04
N SER A 86 -4.94 -4.15 4.73
CA SER A 86 -3.73 -3.55 5.29
C SER A 86 -3.00 -4.51 6.24
N GLU A 87 -3.73 -5.25 7.03
CA GLU A 87 -3.16 -6.23 7.98
C GLU A 87 -2.43 -7.35 7.26
N ILE A 88 -3.01 -7.89 6.19
CA ILE A 88 -2.37 -8.96 5.40
C ILE A 88 -1.10 -8.44 4.74
N MET A 89 -1.12 -7.23 4.21
CA MET A 89 0.07 -6.65 3.60
C MET A 89 1.16 -6.35 4.62
N GLU A 90 0.78 -5.91 5.82
CA GLU A 90 1.73 -5.73 6.92
C GLU A 90 2.37 -7.04 7.34
N ASP A 91 1.60 -8.13 7.37
CA ASP A 91 2.13 -9.46 7.66
C ASP A 91 3.13 -9.90 6.59
N TYR A 92 2.82 -9.68 5.31
CA TYR A 92 3.76 -9.97 4.23
C TYR A 92 5.04 -9.15 4.38
N LEU A 93 4.92 -7.86 4.68
CA LEU A 93 6.08 -7.00 4.90
C LEU A 93 6.93 -7.48 6.07
N SER A 94 6.29 -7.92 7.15
CA SER A 94 6.99 -8.46 8.31
C SER A 94 7.83 -9.69 7.93
N VAL A 95 7.22 -10.62 7.21
CA VAL A 95 7.93 -11.83 6.75
C VAL A 95 9.07 -11.45 5.81
N MET A 96 8.80 -10.60 4.83
CA MET A 96 9.80 -10.22 3.83
C MET A 96 10.97 -9.44 4.42
N SER A 97 10.73 -8.64 5.48
CA SER A 97 11.79 -7.88 6.13
C SER A 97 12.64 -8.70 7.09
N LEU A 98 12.06 -9.77 7.66
CA LEU A 98 12.76 -10.62 8.62
C LEU A 98 13.60 -11.72 7.97
N TYR A 99 13.23 -12.13 6.76
CA TYR A 99 13.88 -13.23 6.07
C TYR A 99 14.58 -12.72 4.82
N GLU A 100 15.89 -12.67 4.87
CA GLU A 100 16.72 -12.23 3.75
C GLU A 100 17.34 -13.44 3.05
N ASN A 101 17.35 -13.38 1.72
CA ASN A 101 18.06 -14.35 0.90
C ASN A 101 18.74 -13.62 -0.24
N GLU A 102 20.03 -13.33 -0.09
CA GLU A 102 20.80 -12.55 -1.06
C GLU A 102 20.80 -13.14 -2.47
N GLU A 103 20.63 -14.46 -2.58
CA GLU A 103 20.63 -15.11 -3.89
C GLU A 103 19.39 -14.77 -4.71
N ILE A 104 18.23 -14.66 -4.06
CA ILE A 104 16.96 -14.46 -4.77
C ILE A 104 16.37 -13.07 -4.60
N ASP A 105 16.75 -12.34 -3.56
CA ASP A 105 16.11 -11.05 -3.24
C ASP A 105 16.31 -9.98 -4.32
N HIS A 106 17.38 -10.11 -5.10
CA HIS A 106 17.68 -9.18 -6.20
C HIS A 106 17.19 -9.68 -7.56
N MET A 107 16.66 -10.90 -7.61
CA MET A 107 16.18 -11.47 -8.86
C MET A 107 14.79 -10.92 -9.22
N PRO A 108 14.54 -10.71 -10.53
CA PRO A 108 13.18 -10.40 -10.99
C PRO A 108 12.20 -11.51 -10.63
N SER A 109 10.96 -11.15 -10.37
CA SER A 109 9.93 -12.08 -9.92
C SER A 109 9.64 -13.22 -10.92
N ASP A 110 9.91 -13.03 -12.19
CA ASP A 110 9.73 -14.07 -13.21
C ASP A 110 10.78 -15.19 -13.13
N THR A 111 11.92 -14.94 -12.50
CA THR A 111 12.98 -15.92 -12.34
C THR A 111 12.90 -16.70 -11.03
N VAL A 112 12.03 -16.25 -10.12
CA VAL A 112 11.84 -16.90 -8.82
C VAL A 112 10.71 -17.91 -8.94
N SER A 113 10.99 -19.17 -8.70
CA SER A 113 9.97 -20.21 -8.78
C SER A 113 8.89 -20.04 -7.71
N ALA A 114 7.71 -20.64 -7.94
CA ALA A 114 6.63 -20.62 -6.98
C ALA A 114 7.02 -21.20 -5.61
N ARG A 115 7.98 -22.13 -5.60
CA ARG A 115 8.46 -22.73 -4.35
C ARG A 115 9.40 -21.82 -3.59
N THR A 116 10.11 -20.96 -4.31
CA THR A 116 11.04 -20.00 -3.74
C THR A 116 10.49 -18.60 -3.80
N SER A 117 9.17 -18.46 -3.70
CA SER A 117 8.52 -17.17 -3.72
C SER A 117 9.08 -16.28 -2.62
N MET A 118 9.50 -15.10 -3.00
CA MET A 118 10.19 -14.15 -2.12
C MET A 118 9.31 -13.59 -1.01
N TRP A 119 8.02 -13.88 -1.03
CA TRP A 119 7.10 -13.42 0.01
C TRP A 119 6.51 -14.55 0.85
N ARG A 120 7.15 -15.71 0.85
CA ARG A 120 6.74 -16.81 1.70
C ARG A 120 7.76 -17.03 2.80
N SER A 121 7.27 -17.39 3.96
CA SER A 121 8.15 -17.67 5.10
C SER A 121 9.07 -18.87 4.89
N ASP A 122 8.66 -19.81 4.04
CA ASP A 122 9.49 -20.98 3.71
C ASP A 122 10.65 -20.66 2.75
N THR A 123 10.71 -19.44 2.25
CA THR A 123 11.87 -18.95 1.49
C THR A 123 12.89 -18.22 2.38
N ALA A 124 12.63 -18.20 3.67
CA ALA A 124 13.58 -17.64 4.61
C ALA A 124 14.97 -18.24 4.36
N PRO A 125 16.03 -17.41 4.48
CA PRO A 125 17.37 -17.96 4.34
C PRO A 125 17.53 -19.06 5.33
N ILE A 126 17.94 -20.19 4.83
CA ILE A 126 18.45 -21.25 5.68
C ILE A 126 19.76 -20.71 6.21
N SER A 127 19.69 -19.78 7.12
CA SER A 127 20.93 -19.41 7.69
C SER A 127 21.34 -20.44 8.61
N SER A 128 22.04 -20.88 8.18
CA SER A 128 23.21 -20.94 8.92
C SER A 128 23.29 -20.32 10.29
#